data_f4be8909709d3bcd268afd4fc2dec1b3
#
_entry.id   f4be8909709d3bcd268afd4fc2dec1b3
#
_cell.length_a   1.000
_cell.length_b   1.000
_cell.length_c   1.000
_cell.angle_alpha   90.00
_cell.angle_beta   90.00
_cell.angle_gamma   90.00
#
_symmetry.space_group_name_H-M   'P 1'
#
loop_
_entity.id
_entity.type
_entity.pdbx_description
1 polymer ?
#
loop_
_entity_poly.entity_id
_entity_poly.type
_entity_poly.pdbx_seq_one_letter_code
_entity_poly.pdbx_strand_id
1 'polypeptide(L)'
;MKKIALTVAAALSGCFGIPATANLPLGVVDMVPLPAWNYPHRTGQLTPREMEVAQRAWVYFENNYQPETGLVNAVNDYPSTTMWDTASYLGALVAARELEIIDKGKFDKWLVALLKTFTTLDLFRGEMPNKAYHTKTAKKVDYGNNPGEIGFSALDIGRLLLWFKIIKERYPEHGNAIDRVVLRWDFRNTVDKHGILFGANVTKEKKTEYLQEGRLGYEEYAAKGFQLWGFNTTRASMPEPFNMIHLYGVKVPYDTRDPRMFTQHNYVVSESYVLDGIELNWDHPYDRSTDDKKHSQRWMENFAHRVYQAQENRFREAGILTARSEHQLDRAPYFVYDTVYTTGYAWNTITDTGQHVPEMAAIALKAALGMWAVWQSPYTDLLFDAIADAYDPKKGYYEGIFENGTGPIKTQTANNNGIMMASLLFKHQGKLLKWGPVDGGLWESTNADPFAENSKGRPVFVRRSSQLSDPSRGSLLPRIFGPTNILKSLGRAPDTTESCITCEDQRFKDYSPSWQVRPR
;
A
#
# COMPACT_ATOMS: atom_id res chain seq x y z
N MET A 1 26.05 -64.93 -30.06
CA MET A 1 25.71 -63.69 -30.69
C MET A 1 24.21 -63.37 -30.42
N LYS A 2 23.91 -62.78 -29.29
CA LYS A 2 22.52 -62.40 -28.92
C LYS A 2 22.48 -60.88 -28.81
N LYS A 3 21.67 -60.27 -29.65
CA LYS A 3 21.32 -58.86 -29.61
C LYS A 3 20.38 -58.62 -28.43
N ILE A 4 20.78 -57.82 -27.48
CA ILE A 4 19.93 -57.28 -26.41
C ILE A 4 19.36 -55.97 -26.93
N ALA A 5 18.06 -55.94 -27.19
CA ALA A 5 17.32 -54.74 -27.51
C ALA A 5 17.02 -53.98 -26.20
N LEU A 6 17.56 -52.80 -26.05
CA LEU A 6 17.27 -51.90 -24.94
C LEU A 6 16.02 -51.10 -25.33
N THR A 7 14.89 -51.42 -24.72
CA THR A 7 13.64 -50.67 -24.89
C THR A 7 13.73 -49.42 -24.02
N VAL A 8 13.93 -48.27 -24.63
CA VAL A 8 13.83 -46.99 -23.96
C VAL A 8 12.33 -46.66 -23.82
N ALA A 9 11.81 -46.81 -22.63
CA ALA A 9 10.49 -46.29 -22.30
C ALA A 9 10.57 -44.76 -22.25
N ALA A 10 10.12 -44.09 -23.30
CA ALA A 10 9.86 -42.66 -23.29
C ALA A 10 8.68 -42.39 -22.34
N ALA A 11 8.97 -41.97 -21.14
CA ALA A 11 7.96 -41.37 -20.28
C ALA A 11 7.52 -40.06 -20.94
N LEU A 12 6.40 -40.08 -21.62
CA LEU A 12 5.65 -38.92 -22.01
C LEU A 12 5.21 -38.21 -20.70
N SER A 13 6.02 -37.28 -20.23
CA SER A 13 5.57 -36.26 -19.30
C SER A 13 4.51 -35.44 -20.03
N GLY A 14 3.27 -35.90 -19.95
CA GLY A 14 2.15 -35.09 -20.35
C GLY A 14 2.18 -33.81 -19.53
N CYS A 15 2.46 -32.69 -20.18
CA CYS A 15 2.09 -31.38 -19.68
C CYS A 15 0.56 -31.38 -19.58
N PHE A 16 0.04 -31.95 -18.50
CA PHE A 16 -1.30 -31.59 -18.06
C PHE A 16 -1.20 -30.13 -17.67
N GLY A 17 -1.61 -29.26 -18.58
CA GLY A 17 -1.96 -27.89 -18.21
C GLY A 17 -2.86 -27.99 -17.00
N ILE A 18 -2.37 -27.51 -15.86
CA ILE A 18 -3.19 -27.38 -14.67
C ILE A 18 -4.32 -26.45 -15.12
N PRO A 19 -5.60 -26.87 -15.08
CA PRO A 19 -6.68 -25.99 -15.44
C PRO A 19 -6.54 -24.75 -14.57
N ALA A 20 -6.66 -23.56 -15.18
CA ALA A 20 -6.71 -22.31 -14.45
C ALA A 20 -7.67 -22.52 -13.28
N THR A 21 -7.15 -22.56 -12.06
CA THR A 21 -7.97 -22.82 -10.89
C THR A 21 -8.99 -21.69 -10.84
N ALA A 22 -10.25 -22.05 -10.85
CA ALA A 22 -11.35 -21.11 -10.83
C ALA A 22 -11.11 -20.04 -9.75
N ASN A 23 -11.42 -18.80 -10.07
CA ASN A 23 -11.36 -17.70 -9.10
C ASN A 23 -12.19 -18.09 -7.89
N LEU A 24 -11.58 -18.06 -6.70
CA LEU A 24 -12.29 -18.40 -5.48
C LEU A 24 -13.19 -17.21 -5.10
N PRO A 25 -14.48 -17.43 -4.80
CA PRO A 25 -15.33 -16.41 -4.20
C PRO A 25 -14.66 -15.88 -2.91
N LEU A 26 -14.86 -14.62 -2.57
CA LEU A 26 -14.32 -14.01 -1.34
C LEU A 26 -14.53 -14.87 -0.10
N GLY A 27 -15.72 -15.45 0.07
CA GLY A 27 -16.03 -16.34 1.18
C GLY A 27 -15.22 -17.65 1.18
N VAL A 28 -14.67 -18.07 0.05
CA VAL A 28 -13.80 -19.26 -0.04
C VAL A 28 -12.37 -18.93 0.32
N VAL A 29 -11.90 -17.69 0.07
CA VAL A 29 -10.57 -17.25 0.51
C VAL A 29 -10.47 -17.27 2.03
N ASP A 30 -11.52 -16.85 2.73
CA ASP A 30 -11.60 -16.92 4.18
C ASP A 30 -11.63 -18.37 4.71
N MET A 31 -12.09 -19.33 3.90
CA MET A 31 -12.16 -20.75 4.25
C MET A 31 -10.89 -21.53 3.89
N VAL A 32 -10.01 -20.98 3.05
CA VAL A 32 -8.72 -21.63 2.75
C VAL A 32 -7.85 -21.57 4.00
N PRO A 33 -7.51 -22.71 4.62
CA PRO A 33 -6.66 -22.70 5.80
C PRO A 33 -5.38 -21.94 5.51
N LEU A 34 -5.01 -21.03 6.41
CA LEU A 34 -3.67 -20.48 6.41
C LEU A 34 -2.68 -21.64 6.52
N PRO A 35 -1.55 -21.58 5.83
CA PRO A 35 -0.51 -22.56 6.04
C PRO A 35 -0.19 -22.68 7.53
N ALA A 36 0.26 -23.85 7.97
CA ALA A 36 0.46 -24.19 9.40
C ALA A 36 1.46 -23.28 10.16
N TRP A 37 2.06 -22.31 9.47
CA TRP A 37 3.09 -21.39 9.97
C TRP A 37 2.48 -19.99 10.17
N ASN A 38 1.62 -19.82 11.16
CA ASN A 38 1.12 -18.50 11.53
C ASN A 38 2.06 -17.93 12.60
N TYR A 39 3.00 -17.09 12.17
CA TYR A 39 3.89 -16.39 13.10
C TYR A 39 3.18 -15.16 13.66
N PRO A 40 3.27 -14.89 14.98
CA PRO A 40 2.73 -13.68 15.57
C PRO A 40 3.49 -12.44 15.09
N HIS A 41 2.91 -11.28 15.28
CA HIS A 41 3.61 -10.01 15.15
C HIS A 41 4.71 -9.89 16.22
N ARG A 42 5.78 -9.18 15.90
CA ARG A 42 6.74 -8.77 16.92
C ARG A 42 6.15 -7.66 17.77
N THR A 43 6.36 -7.75 19.07
CA THR A 43 5.81 -6.80 20.04
C THR A 43 6.84 -6.45 21.10
N GLY A 44 6.67 -5.28 21.75
CA GLY A 44 7.45 -4.85 22.90
C GLY A 44 8.47 -3.76 22.58
N GLN A 45 9.20 -3.34 23.60
CA GLN A 45 10.19 -2.28 23.51
C GLN A 45 11.28 -2.62 22.49
N LEU A 46 11.81 -1.58 21.83
CA LEU A 46 12.95 -1.76 20.93
C LEU A 46 14.21 -2.11 21.72
N THR A 47 14.94 -3.08 21.22
CA THR A 47 16.30 -3.34 21.69
C THR A 47 17.23 -2.20 21.29
N PRO A 48 18.43 -2.06 21.91
CA PRO A 48 19.40 -1.02 21.52
C PRO A 48 19.76 -1.08 20.03
N ARG A 49 19.90 -2.29 19.43
CA ARG A 49 20.18 -2.46 18.00
C ARG A 49 19.01 -2.00 17.12
N GLU A 50 17.79 -2.32 17.49
CA GLU A 50 16.58 -1.88 16.77
C GLU A 50 16.39 -0.37 16.87
N MET A 51 16.68 0.23 18.03
CA MET A 51 16.67 1.68 18.21
C MET A 51 17.75 2.35 17.36
N GLU A 52 18.94 1.75 17.26
CA GLU A 52 19.97 2.25 16.34
C GLU A 52 19.50 2.22 14.90
N VAL A 53 18.80 1.16 14.47
CA VAL A 53 18.19 1.11 13.11
C VAL A 53 17.24 2.28 12.91
N ALA A 54 16.36 2.58 13.88
CA ALA A 54 15.44 3.71 13.77
C ALA A 54 16.19 5.06 13.68
N GLN A 55 17.21 5.27 14.52
CA GLN A 55 18.02 6.50 14.52
C GLN A 55 18.79 6.67 13.20
N ARG A 56 19.35 5.59 12.64
CA ARG A 56 20.05 5.61 11.35
C ARG A 56 19.10 5.91 10.18
N ALA A 57 17.90 5.35 10.20
CA ALA A 57 16.88 5.65 9.19
C ALA A 57 16.43 7.12 9.27
N TRP A 58 16.33 7.69 10.49
CA TRP A 58 15.97 9.09 10.70
C TRP A 58 16.98 10.08 10.09
N VAL A 59 18.27 9.72 10.04
CA VAL A 59 19.33 10.55 9.41
C VAL A 59 18.96 10.94 7.96
N TYR A 60 18.28 10.05 7.23
CA TYR A 60 17.81 10.37 5.89
C TYR A 60 16.92 11.61 5.86
N PHE A 61 15.96 11.68 6.77
CA PHE A 61 14.99 12.78 6.82
C PHE A 61 15.63 14.09 7.24
N GLU A 62 16.57 14.06 8.17
CA GLU A 62 17.31 15.26 8.58
C GLU A 62 18.09 15.88 7.43
N ASN A 63 18.68 15.06 6.57
CA ASN A 63 19.47 15.53 5.43
C ASN A 63 18.63 15.99 4.24
N ASN A 64 17.41 15.44 4.08
CA ASN A 64 16.58 15.68 2.90
C ASN A 64 15.38 16.59 3.16
N TYR A 65 15.18 17.05 4.39
CA TYR A 65 14.14 18.01 4.77
C TYR A 65 14.43 19.40 4.18
N GLN A 66 13.40 20.02 3.62
CA GLN A 66 13.47 21.36 3.05
C GLN A 66 12.74 22.35 3.96
N PRO A 67 13.48 23.22 4.69
CA PRO A 67 12.88 24.09 5.72
C PRO A 67 11.82 25.07 5.18
N GLU A 68 11.96 25.52 3.93
CA GLU A 68 11.08 26.49 3.30
C GLU A 68 9.70 25.90 2.99
N THR A 69 9.64 24.60 2.70
CA THR A 69 8.40 23.93 2.29
C THR A 69 7.92 22.87 3.28
N GLY A 70 8.79 22.38 4.15
CA GLY A 70 8.49 21.21 4.98
C GLY A 70 8.46 19.88 4.22
N LEU A 71 8.74 19.88 2.92
CA LEU A 71 8.84 18.67 2.10
C LEU A 71 10.17 17.97 2.32
N VAL A 72 10.20 16.66 1.99
CA VAL A 72 11.40 15.83 2.02
C VAL A 72 11.63 15.26 0.62
N ASN A 73 12.89 15.20 0.18
CA ASN A 73 13.23 14.56 -1.09
C ASN A 73 12.86 13.08 -1.06
N ALA A 74 12.29 12.57 -2.14
CA ALA A 74 12.00 11.14 -2.31
C ALA A 74 13.29 10.31 -2.42
N VAL A 75 14.27 10.82 -3.15
CA VAL A 75 15.60 10.22 -3.32
C VAL A 75 16.65 11.19 -2.79
N ASN A 76 17.69 10.66 -2.13
CA ASN A 76 18.75 11.46 -1.53
C ASN A 76 19.37 12.44 -2.53
N ASP A 77 19.53 13.69 -2.11
CA ASP A 77 20.09 14.81 -2.92
C ASP A 77 19.28 15.15 -4.20
N TYR A 78 18.13 14.52 -4.45
CA TYR A 78 17.28 14.81 -5.60
C TYR A 78 16.02 15.58 -5.18
N PRO A 79 15.88 16.89 -5.53
CA PRO A 79 14.87 17.76 -4.94
C PRO A 79 13.47 17.56 -5.56
N SER A 80 12.96 16.33 -5.52
CA SER A 80 11.62 15.94 -5.96
C SER A 80 10.99 15.00 -4.94
N THR A 81 9.67 15.02 -4.83
CA THR A 81 8.90 14.09 -3.97
C THR A 81 7.57 13.73 -4.61
N THR A 82 7.06 12.54 -4.29
CA THR A 82 5.70 12.08 -4.61
C THR A 82 4.79 12.15 -3.38
N MET A 83 3.50 11.89 -3.58
CA MET A 83 2.58 11.78 -2.44
C MET A 83 2.79 10.48 -1.67
N TRP A 84 3.26 9.41 -2.33
CA TRP A 84 3.65 8.17 -1.68
C TRP A 84 4.84 8.36 -0.73
N ASP A 85 5.90 9.04 -1.21
CA ASP A 85 7.07 9.36 -0.40
C ASP A 85 6.74 10.32 0.74
N THR A 86 5.84 11.27 0.50
CA THR A 86 5.34 12.18 1.55
C THR A 86 4.61 11.40 2.64
N ALA A 87 3.82 10.40 2.30
CA ALA A 87 3.17 9.52 3.28
C ALA A 87 4.22 8.72 4.09
N SER A 88 5.28 8.22 3.45
CA SER A 88 6.40 7.57 4.13
C SER A 88 7.14 8.52 5.08
N TYR A 89 7.34 9.77 4.67
CA TYR A 89 7.90 10.80 5.54
C TYR A 89 7.01 11.08 6.76
N LEU A 90 5.69 11.16 6.59
CA LEU A 90 4.77 11.32 7.72
C LEU A 90 4.86 10.13 8.69
N GLY A 91 5.00 8.92 8.16
CA GLY A 91 5.25 7.72 8.96
C GLY A 91 6.55 7.81 9.77
N ALA A 92 7.63 8.24 9.12
CA ALA A 92 8.91 8.45 9.79
C ALA A 92 8.84 9.55 10.86
N LEU A 93 8.13 10.65 10.56
CA LEU A 93 7.99 11.78 11.49
C LEU A 93 7.23 11.37 12.75
N VAL A 94 6.15 10.60 12.60
CA VAL A 94 5.42 10.02 13.74
C VAL A 94 6.31 9.04 14.49
N ALA A 95 7.00 8.13 13.78
CA ALA A 95 7.89 7.16 14.43
C ALA A 95 9.02 7.85 15.20
N ALA A 96 9.66 8.87 14.61
CA ALA A 96 10.72 9.62 15.29
C ALA A 96 10.22 10.29 16.57
N ARG A 97 8.99 10.82 16.56
CA ARG A 97 8.36 11.43 17.75
C ARG A 97 8.03 10.39 18.82
N GLU A 98 7.38 9.30 18.44
CA GLU A 98 6.90 8.27 19.38
C GLU A 98 8.05 7.40 19.95
N LEU A 99 9.14 7.25 19.20
CA LEU A 99 10.37 6.59 19.65
C LEU A 99 11.35 7.57 20.34
N GLU A 100 10.91 8.80 20.60
CA GLU A 100 11.70 9.84 21.30
C GLU A 100 13.05 10.20 20.62
N ILE A 101 13.16 9.96 19.29
CA ILE A 101 14.31 10.39 18.48
C ILE A 101 14.28 11.91 18.29
N ILE A 102 13.08 12.49 18.22
CA ILE A 102 12.87 13.94 18.20
C ILE A 102 11.87 14.36 19.29
N ASP A 103 12.00 15.60 19.74
CA ASP A 103 11.05 16.19 20.68
C ASP A 103 9.74 16.66 19.99
N LYS A 104 8.75 17.01 20.80
CA LYS A 104 7.47 17.54 20.30
C LYS A 104 7.64 18.84 19.51
N GLY A 105 8.55 19.70 19.91
CA GLY A 105 8.78 20.99 19.24
C GLY A 105 9.29 20.81 17.81
N LYS A 106 10.23 19.88 17.58
CA LYS A 106 10.72 19.54 16.23
C LYS A 106 9.62 18.86 15.41
N PHE A 107 8.86 17.92 16.00
CA PHE A 107 7.73 17.29 15.36
C PHE A 107 6.69 18.31 14.87
N ASP A 108 6.20 19.18 15.77
CA ASP A 108 5.20 20.20 15.44
C ASP A 108 5.73 21.15 14.36
N LYS A 109 6.97 21.62 14.49
CA LYS A 109 7.60 22.52 13.51
C LYS A 109 7.60 21.92 12.10
N TRP A 110 8.00 20.67 11.96
CA TRP A 110 8.13 20.00 10.68
C TRP A 110 6.74 19.70 10.08
N LEU A 111 5.82 19.19 10.89
CA LEU A 111 4.46 18.91 10.46
C LEU A 111 3.71 20.18 10.03
N VAL A 112 3.81 21.26 10.82
CA VAL A 112 3.15 22.54 10.50
C VAL A 112 3.71 23.15 9.21
N ALA A 113 5.02 23.07 8.98
CA ALA A 113 5.63 23.56 7.74
C ALA A 113 5.10 22.79 6.52
N LEU A 114 5.02 21.46 6.60
CA LEU A 114 4.45 20.61 5.56
C LEU A 114 2.98 20.97 5.31
N LEU A 115 2.15 21.00 6.34
CA LEU A 115 0.71 21.31 6.22
C LEU A 115 0.47 22.70 5.65
N LYS A 116 1.28 23.70 6.03
CA LYS A 116 1.23 25.04 5.44
C LYS A 116 1.46 25.01 3.93
N THR A 117 2.46 24.27 3.48
CA THR A 117 2.72 24.07 2.03
C THR A 117 1.53 23.41 1.36
N PHE A 118 0.97 22.35 1.93
CA PHE A 118 -0.20 21.68 1.36
C PHE A 118 -1.45 22.57 1.28
N THR A 119 -1.62 23.55 2.17
CA THR A 119 -2.74 24.50 2.08
C THR A 119 -2.63 25.47 0.89
N THR A 120 -1.45 25.61 0.30
CA THR A 120 -1.20 26.50 -0.85
C THR A 120 -0.70 25.77 -2.09
N LEU A 121 -0.47 24.46 -1.97
CA LEU A 121 0.06 23.63 -3.05
C LEU A 121 -0.77 23.77 -4.33
N ASP A 122 -0.14 24.02 -5.45
CA ASP A 122 -0.80 24.08 -6.74
C ASP A 122 -1.21 22.68 -7.20
N LEU A 123 -2.51 22.42 -7.27
CA LEU A 123 -3.06 21.09 -7.57
C LEU A 123 -3.06 20.85 -9.09
N PHE A 124 -2.98 19.59 -9.49
CA PHE A 124 -3.24 19.18 -10.86
C PHE A 124 -4.64 19.61 -11.26
N ARG A 125 -4.76 20.54 -12.20
CA ARG A 125 -6.03 21.12 -12.68
C ARG A 125 -6.98 21.60 -11.58
N GLY A 126 -6.47 21.92 -10.39
CA GLY A 126 -7.28 22.28 -9.24
C GLY A 126 -7.98 21.08 -8.56
N GLU A 127 -7.71 19.85 -8.98
CA GLU A 127 -8.31 18.61 -8.46
C GLU A 127 -7.52 18.05 -7.28
N MET A 128 -6.46 17.32 -7.56
CA MET A 128 -5.65 16.57 -6.60
C MET A 128 -4.18 17.02 -6.62
N PRO A 129 -3.40 16.71 -5.60
CA PRO A 129 -1.94 16.87 -5.70
C PRO A 129 -1.38 16.20 -6.95
N ASN A 130 -0.50 16.91 -7.68
CA ASN A 130 0.22 16.35 -8.83
C ASN A 130 1.11 15.17 -8.38
N LYS A 131 1.43 14.24 -9.27
CA LYS A 131 2.25 13.06 -8.93
C LYS A 131 3.59 13.41 -8.32
N ALA A 132 4.22 14.52 -8.75
CA ALA A 132 5.50 14.95 -8.22
C ALA A 132 5.58 16.46 -8.03
N TYR A 133 6.37 16.86 -7.02
CA TYR A 133 6.66 18.25 -6.69
C TYR A 133 8.15 18.46 -6.42
N HIS A 134 8.65 19.60 -6.87
CA HIS A 134 9.98 20.06 -6.50
C HIS A 134 10.02 20.45 -5.02
N THR A 135 10.85 19.79 -4.22
CA THR A 135 10.78 19.89 -2.76
C THR A 135 11.15 21.27 -2.22
N LYS A 136 12.09 21.99 -2.83
CA LYS A 136 12.50 23.34 -2.39
C LYS A 136 11.49 24.43 -2.72
N THR A 137 10.67 24.25 -3.78
CA THR A 137 9.79 25.31 -4.29
C THR A 137 8.31 24.98 -4.23
N ALA A 138 7.96 23.72 -3.92
CA ALA A 138 6.61 23.17 -3.96
C ALA A 138 5.90 23.33 -5.33
N LYS A 139 6.68 23.50 -6.43
CA LYS A 139 6.13 23.58 -7.78
C LYS A 139 5.90 22.20 -8.38
N LYS A 140 4.88 22.05 -9.21
CA LYS A 140 4.61 20.83 -9.98
C LYS A 140 5.76 20.51 -10.92
N VAL A 141 6.20 19.25 -10.93
CA VAL A 141 7.25 18.74 -11.81
C VAL A 141 6.87 17.37 -12.37
N ASP A 142 7.58 16.96 -13.41
CA ASP A 142 7.59 15.56 -13.87
C ASP A 142 8.60 14.72 -13.07
N TYR A 143 8.71 13.42 -13.35
CA TYR A 143 9.66 12.54 -12.67
C TYR A 143 11.14 12.86 -12.99
N GLY A 144 11.40 13.59 -14.07
CA GLY A 144 12.71 14.16 -14.39
C GLY A 144 13.00 15.48 -13.68
N ASN A 145 12.09 15.92 -12.78
CA ASN A 145 12.16 17.19 -12.04
C ASN A 145 12.09 18.45 -12.94
N ASN A 146 11.53 18.31 -14.14
CA ASN A 146 11.23 19.45 -15.01
C ASN A 146 9.83 20.01 -14.68
N PRO A 147 9.60 21.34 -14.81
CA PRO A 147 8.27 21.91 -14.59
C PRO A 147 7.19 21.22 -15.43
N GLY A 148 6.12 20.73 -14.81
CA GLY A 148 5.07 20.03 -15.54
C GLY A 148 3.94 19.50 -14.68
N GLU A 149 2.79 19.35 -15.31
CA GLU A 149 1.64 18.61 -14.78
C GLU A 149 1.60 17.23 -15.41
N ILE A 150 1.66 16.18 -14.59
CA ILE A 150 1.72 14.79 -15.08
C ILE A 150 0.55 13.93 -14.58
N GLY A 151 -0.41 14.53 -13.87
CA GLY A 151 -1.56 13.84 -13.32
C GLY A 151 -1.47 13.65 -11.82
N PHE A 152 -2.31 12.75 -11.29
CA PHE A 152 -2.29 12.32 -9.89
C PHE A 152 -2.48 10.81 -9.81
N SER A 153 -2.03 10.21 -8.70
CA SER A 153 -2.25 8.80 -8.38
C SER A 153 -3.26 8.68 -7.24
N ALA A 154 -4.33 7.91 -7.45
CA ALA A 154 -5.29 7.62 -6.39
C ALA A 154 -4.68 6.73 -5.30
N LEU A 155 -3.72 5.86 -5.64
CA LEU A 155 -3.02 5.02 -4.66
C LEU A 155 -2.19 5.87 -3.70
N ASP A 156 -1.42 6.81 -4.25
CA ASP A 156 -0.62 7.75 -3.45
C ASP A 156 -1.50 8.61 -2.53
N ILE A 157 -2.62 9.13 -3.08
CA ILE A 157 -3.60 9.92 -2.34
C ILE A 157 -4.24 9.10 -1.22
N GLY A 158 -4.62 7.86 -1.49
CA GLY A 158 -5.20 6.95 -0.49
C GLY A 158 -4.26 6.73 0.70
N ARG A 159 -2.97 6.47 0.43
CA ARG A 159 -1.96 6.34 1.47
C ARG A 159 -1.73 7.65 2.23
N LEU A 160 -1.69 8.78 1.54
CA LEU A 160 -1.55 10.08 2.18
C LEU A 160 -2.75 10.41 3.08
N LEU A 161 -3.98 10.12 2.63
CA LEU A 161 -5.20 10.25 3.43
C LEU A 161 -5.17 9.36 4.69
N LEU A 162 -4.64 8.15 4.57
CA LEU A 162 -4.46 7.23 5.69
C LEU A 162 -3.51 7.84 6.73
N TRP A 163 -2.34 8.34 6.32
CA TRP A 163 -1.40 8.98 7.24
C TRP A 163 -1.91 10.30 7.82
N PHE A 164 -2.65 11.09 7.06
CA PHE A 164 -3.36 12.25 7.60
C PHE A 164 -4.36 11.84 8.69
N LYS A 165 -5.08 10.72 8.47
CA LYS A 165 -6.00 10.19 9.51
C LYS A 165 -5.26 9.70 10.74
N ILE A 166 -4.16 8.94 10.58
CA ILE A 166 -3.32 8.51 11.69
C ILE A 166 -2.86 9.70 12.53
N ILE A 167 -2.36 10.77 11.88
CA ILE A 167 -1.89 11.96 12.58
C ILE A 167 -3.04 12.70 13.25
N LYS A 168 -4.16 12.89 12.55
CA LYS A 168 -5.36 13.54 13.10
C LYS A 168 -5.87 12.85 14.37
N GLU A 169 -5.82 11.51 14.40
CA GLU A 169 -6.27 10.73 15.55
C GLU A 169 -5.25 10.72 16.71
N ARG A 170 -3.94 10.73 16.39
CA ARG A 170 -2.89 10.74 17.42
C ARG A 170 -2.61 12.13 17.99
N TYR A 171 -2.71 13.17 17.15
CA TYR A 171 -2.37 14.56 17.44
C TYR A 171 -3.53 15.46 17.04
N PRO A 172 -4.66 15.44 17.79
CA PRO A 172 -5.88 16.14 17.42
C PRO A 172 -5.70 17.67 17.30
N GLU A 173 -4.68 18.25 17.94
CA GLU A 173 -4.33 19.65 17.80
C GLU A 173 -3.99 20.05 16.35
N HIS A 174 -3.52 19.11 15.52
CA HIS A 174 -3.24 19.33 14.10
C HIS A 174 -4.43 18.99 13.18
N GLY A 175 -5.50 18.41 13.73
CA GLY A 175 -6.64 17.90 12.97
C GLY A 175 -7.27 18.91 12.04
N ASN A 176 -7.56 20.12 12.53
CA ASN A 176 -8.15 21.19 11.71
C ASN A 176 -7.22 21.66 10.57
N ALA A 177 -5.91 21.64 10.77
CA ALA A 177 -4.95 22.00 9.71
C ALA A 177 -4.94 20.95 8.61
N ILE A 178 -4.99 19.68 8.98
CA ILE A 178 -5.09 18.55 8.05
C ILE A 178 -6.43 18.62 7.28
N ASP A 179 -7.53 18.85 7.97
CA ASP A 179 -8.86 18.96 7.34
C ASP A 179 -8.90 20.07 6.29
N ARG A 180 -8.28 21.24 6.57
CA ARG A 180 -8.17 22.34 5.58
C ARG A 180 -7.40 21.94 4.33
N VAL A 181 -6.38 21.11 4.45
CA VAL A 181 -5.66 20.56 3.28
C VAL A 181 -6.61 19.73 2.42
N VAL A 182 -7.28 18.75 3.02
CA VAL A 182 -8.14 17.80 2.30
C VAL A 182 -9.39 18.48 1.74
N LEU A 183 -9.93 19.50 2.42
CA LEU A 183 -11.06 20.31 1.94
C LEU A 183 -10.78 21.09 0.64
N ARG A 184 -9.53 21.27 0.24
CA ARG A 184 -9.16 21.87 -1.05
C ARG A 184 -9.39 20.92 -2.22
N TRP A 185 -9.26 19.61 -2.00
CA TRP A 185 -9.23 18.60 -3.04
C TRP A 185 -10.60 18.33 -3.64
N ASP A 186 -10.59 18.00 -4.94
CA ASP A 186 -11.78 17.64 -5.70
C ASP A 186 -11.73 16.17 -6.06
N PHE A 187 -12.61 15.38 -5.48
CA PHE A 187 -12.61 13.92 -5.57
C PHE A 187 -13.46 13.37 -6.72
N ARG A 188 -14.15 14.22 -7.51
CA ARG A 188 -15.12 13.78 -8.53
C ARG A 188 -14.53 12.85 -9.58
N ASN A 189 -13.24 13.05 -9.91
CA ASN A 189 -12.54 12.24 -10.89
C ASN A 189 -11.64 11.16 -10.25
N THR A 190 -11.58 11.11 -8.91
CA THR A 190 -10.73 10.16 -8.16
C THR A 190 -11.53 8.97 -7.66
N VAL A 191 -12.77 9.20 -7.22
CA VAL A 191 -13.67 8.13 -6.76
C VAL A 191 -14.92 8.16 -7.64
N ASP A 192 -15.18 7.09 -8.38
CA ASP A 192 -16.36 7.02 -9.23
C ASP A 192 -17.63 6.68 -8.43
N LYS A 193 -18.79 6.74 -9.12
CA LYS A 193 -20.09 6.40 -8.51
C LYS A 193 -20.20 4.97 -7.97
N HIS A 194 -19.30 4.09 -8.34
CA HIS A 194 -19.24 2.70 -7.88
C HIS A 194 -18.22 2.49 -6.76
N GLY A 195 -17.49 3.52 -6.37
CA GLY A 195 -16.47 3.46 -5.33
C GLY A 195 -15.15 2.81 -5.78
N ILE A 196 -14.81 3.00 -7.06
CA ILE A 196 -13.54 2.57 -7.67
C ILE A 196 -12.61 3.77 -7.75
N LEU A 197 -11.31 3.51 -7.65
CA LEU A 197 -10.28 4.55 -7.63
C LEU A 197 -9.70 4.81 -9.02
N PHE A 198 -9.59 6.09 -9.37
CA PHE A 198 -9.02 6.55 -10.63
C PHE A 198 -7.90 7.54 -10.38
N GLY A 199 -6.79 7.34 -11.06
CA GLY A 199 -5.73 8.32 -11.20
C GLY A 199 -5.85 9.09 -12.52
N ALA A 200 -5.04 10.13 -12.68
CA ALA A 200 -4.95 10.90 -13.91
C ALA A 200 -3.54 10.81 -14.50
N ASN A 201 -3.48 10.67 -15.81
CA ASN A 201 -2.25 10.76 -16.60
C ASN A 201 -2.36 11.87 -17.66
N VAL A 202 -1.26 12.53 -17.95
CA VAL A 202 -1.16 13.47 -19.08
C VAL A 202 -0.42 12.77 -20.22
N THR A 203 -1.11 12.61 -21.35
CA THR A 203 -0.50 12.00 -22.55
C THR A 203 0.53 12.91 -23.19
N LYS A 204 1.29 12.37 -24.17
CA LYS A 204 2.25 13.16 -24.97
C LYS A 204 1.56 14.31 -25.74
N GLU A 205 0.29 14.12 -26.10
CA GLU A 205 -0.57 15.13 -26.74
C GLU A 205 -1.17 16.12 -25.75
N LYS A 206 -0.72 16.11 -24.48
CA LYS A 206 -1.22 16.96 -23.38
C LYS A 206 -2.70 16.78 -23.06
N LYS A 207 -3.28 15.64 -23.38
CA LYS A 207 -4.63 15.26 -22.95
C LYS A 207 -4.58 14.59 -21.60
N THR A 208 -5.60 14.81 -20.76
CA THR A 208 -5.77 14.07 -19.51
C THR A 208 -6.61 12.83 -19.77
N GLU A 209 -6.09 11.71 -19.27
CA GLU A 209 -6.81 10.44 -19.22
C GLU A 209 -6.96 10.02 -17.76
N TYR A 210 -8.19 9.68 -17.36
CA TYR A 210 -8.47 9.11 -16.05
C TYR A 210 -8.50 7.60 -16.19
N LEU A 211 -7.65 6.91 -15.45
CA LEU A 211 -7.46 5.47 -15.55
C LEU A 211 -7.69 4.84 -14.17
N GLN A 212 -8.38 3.72 -14.12
CA GLN A 212 -8.47 2.96 -12.89
C GLN A 212 -7.06 2.54 -12.45
N GLU A 213 -6.73 2.78 -11.20
CA GLU A 213 -5.44 2.39 -10.61
C GLU A 213 -5.55 1.08 -9.83
N GLY A 214 -6.41 0.14 -10.32
CA GLY A 214 -6.57 -1.18 -9.72
C GLY A 214 -5.31 -2.02 -9.82
N ARG A 215 -4.74 -2.36 -8.68
CA ARG A 215 -3.59 -3.26 -8.55
C ARG A 215 -3.75 -4.07 -7.27
N LEU A 216 -3.87 -5.38 -7.40
CA LEU A 216 -4.12 -6.27 -6.28
C LEU A 216 -3.13 -6.02 -5.12
N GLY A 217 -3.68 -5.75 -3.96
CA GLY A 217 -2.96 -5.37 -2.74
C GLY A 217 -2.81 -3.86 -2.56
N TYR A 218 -2.65 -3.09 -3.61
CA TYR A 218 -2.45 -1.63 -3.52
C TYR A 218 -3.75 -0.84 -3.55
N GLU A 219 -4.67 -1.15 -4.47
CA GLU A 219 -5.95 -0.44 -4.52
C GLU A 219 -6.75 -0.68 -3.25
N GLU A 220 -6.79 -1.92 -2.77
CA GLU A 220 -7.52 -2.29 -1.58
C GLU A 220 -6.97 -1.61 -0.33
N TYR A 221 -5.64 -1.51 -0.22
CA TYR A 221 -4.99 -0.75 0.84
C TYR A 221 -5.30 0.75 0.73
N ALA A 222 -5.14 1.36 -0.45
CA ALA A 222 -5.40 2.78 -0.68
C ALA A 222 -6.86 3.14 -0.44
N ALA A 223 -7.80 2.26 -0.84
CA ALA A 223 -9.24 2.44 -0.64
C ALA A 223 -9.61 2.61 0.84
N LYS A 224 -8.88 1.96 1.76
CA LYS A 224 -9.06 2.15 3.21
C LYS A 224 -8.76 3.58 3.64
N GLY A 225 -7.76 4.22 3.03
CA GLY A 225 -7.47 5.63 3.25
C GLY A 225 -8.69 6.51 2.94
N PHE A 226 -9.31 6.32 1.77
CA PHE A 226 -10.54 7.05 1.42
C PHE A 226 -11.71 6.72 2.36
N GLN A 227 -11.89 5.45 2.73
CA GLN A 227 -12.95 5.05 3.67
C GLN A 227 -12.82 5.77 5.03
N LEU A 228 -11.62 5.95 5.54
CA LEU A 228 -11.35 6.67 6.79
C LEU A 228 -11.80 8.14 6.74
N TRP A 229 -11.96 8.70 5.55
CA TRP A 229 -12.50 10.04 5.30
C TRP A 229 -13.98 10.04 4.89
N GLY A 230 -14.65 8.89 4.97
CA GLY A 230 -16.10 8.74 4.77
C GLY A 230 -16.51 8.42 3.33
N PHE A 231 -15.58 8.22 2.39
CA PHE A 231 -15.91 7.80 1.03
C PHE A 231 -16.39 6.35 1.00
N ASN A 232 -17.37 6.07 0.17
CA ASN A 232 -17.78 4.70 -0.08
C ASN A 232 -16.91 4.08 -1.17
N THR A 233 -15.75 3.59 -0.79
CA THR A 233 -14.84 2.82 -1.65
C THR A 233 -14.83 1.33 -1.28
N THR A 234 -15.98 0.81 -0.82
CA THR A 234 -16.12 -0.61 -0.44
C THR A 234 -15.73 -1.53 -1.58
N ARG A 235 -16.06 -1.16 -2.83
CA ARG A 235 -15.73 -1.98 -4.00
C ARG A 235 -14.22 -1.99 -4.27
N ALA A 236 -13.56 -0.85 -4.23
CA ALA A 236 -12.11 -0.76 -4.39
C ALA A 236 -11.34 -1.46 -3.24
N SER A 237 -11.97 -1.67 -2.08
CA SER A 237 -11.37 -2.43 -0.97
C SER A 237 -11.63 -3.95 -1.04
N MET A 238 -12.28 -4.44 -2.10
CA MET A 238 -12.43 -5.86 -2.40
C MET A 238 -11.33 -6.30 -3.38
N PRO A 239 -10.84 -7.56 -3.28
CA PRO A 239 -9.76 -7.99 -4.17
C PRO A 239 -10.14 -7.82 -5.64
N GLU A 240 -9.19 -7.31 -6.41
CA GLU A 240 -9.25 -7.32 -7.85
C GLU A 240 -9.38 -8.76 -8.39
N PRO A 241 -9.85 -8.98 -9.62
CA PRO A 241 -9.92 -10.31 -10.20
C PRO A 241 -8.55 -10.99 -10.13
N PHE A 242 -8.45 -12.04 -9.32
CA PHE A 242 -7.20 -12.72 -9.05
C PHE A 242 -7.24 -14.20 -9.43
N ASN A 243 -6.06 -14.76 -9.60
CA ASN A 243 -5.85 -16.20 -9.70
C ASN A 243 -4.71 -16.60 -8.76
N MET A 244 -4.46 -17.91 -8.65
CA MET A 244 -3.42 -18.45 -7.77
C MET A 244 -2.32 -19.12 -8.59
N ILE A 245 -1.06 -18.81 -8.28
CA ILE A 245 0.11 -19.53 -8.80
C ILE A 245 0.78 -20.30 -7.68
N HIS A 246 1.31 -21.49 -7.97
CA HIS A 246 2.09 -22.27 -7.01
C HIS A 246 3.56 -21.88 -7.07
N LEU A 247 4.08 -21.34 -5.95
CA LEU A 247 5.48 -20.99 -5.77
C LEU A 247 5.98 -21.64 -4.49
N TYR A 248 6.98 -22.51 -4.59
CA TYR A 248 7.56 -23.20 -3.42
C TYR A 248 6.49 -23.78 -2.48
N GLY A 249 5.55 -24.54 -3.03
CA GLY A 249 4.47 -25.18 -2.26
C GLY A 249 3.35 -24.25 -1.77
N VAL A 250 3.42 -22.94 -2.05
CA VAL A 250 2.42 -21.94 -1.62
C VAL A 250 1.59 -21.49 -2.82
N LYS A 251 0.27 -21.40 -2.65
CA LYS A 251 -0.63 -20.74 -3.60
C LYS A 251 -0.57 -19.23 -3.36
N VAL A 252 0.06 -18.48 -4.26
CA VAL A 252 0.22 -17.02 -4.19
C VAL A 252 -0.80 -16.35 -5.08
N PRO A 253 -1.59 -15.37 -4.57
CA PRO A 253 -2.55 -14.64 -5.39
C PRO A 253 -1.83 -13.67 -6.33
N TYR A 254 -2.36 -13.52 -7.56
CA TYR A 254 -1.92 -12.51 -8.51
C TYR A 254 -3.09 -11.97 -9.31
N ASP A 255 -3.01 -10.71 -9.71
CA ASP A 255 -4.02 -10.07 -10.56
C ASP A 255 -4.04 -10.71 -11.95
N THR A 256 -5.25 -11.09 -12.41
CA THR A 256 -5.40 -11.75 -13.71
C THR A 256 -5.29 -10.80 -14.90
N ARG A 257 -5.29 -9.49 -14.67
CA ARG A 257 -5.14 -8.48 -15.72
C ARG A 257 -3.67 -8.36 -16.11
N ASP A 258 -3.27 -9.10 -17.12
CA ASP A 258 -1.89 -9.14 -17.58
C ASP A 258 -1.49 -7.80 -18.22
N PRO A 259 -0.39 -7.14 -17.83
CA PRO A 259 0.07 -5.86 -18.37
C PRO A 259 0.31 -5.88 -19.88
N ARG A 260 0.58 -7.05 -20.46
CA ARG A 260 0.75 -7.21 -21.92
C ARG A 260 -0.57 -7.06 -22.69
N MET A 261 -1.69 -7.27 -22.01
CA MET A 261 -3.06 -7.18 -22.56
C MET A 261 -3.80 -5.95 -22.08
N PHE A 262 -3.43 -5.45 -20.91
CA PHE A 262 -4.07 -4.35 -20.20
C PHE A 262 -3.02 -3.32 -19.79
N THR A 263 -3.42 -2.08 -19.55
CA THR A 263 -2.53 -1.05 -19.03
C THR A 263 -2.32 -1.13 -17.52
N GLN A 264 -2.77 -2.20 -16.90
CA GLN A 264 -2.65 -2.47 -15.47
C GLN A 264 -1.34 -3.21 -15.16
N HIS A 265 -0.87 -3.06 -13.94
CA HIS A 265 0.26 -3.80 -13.42
C HIS A 265 -0.23 -4.94 -12.54
N ASN A 266 0.19 -6.17 -12.82
CA ASN A 266 -0.15 -7.35 -12.01
C ASN A 266 0.99 -7.79 -11.08
N TYR A 267 1.77 -6.84 -10.61
CA TYR A 267 2.95 -7.10 -9.77
C TYR A 267 2.55 -7.59 -8.39
N VAL A 268 3.04 -8.76 -8.00
CA VAL A 268 2.94 -9.25 -6.62
C VAL A 268 4.22 -8.86 -5.89
N VAL A 269 4.12 -7.95 -4.94
CA VAL A 269 5.21 -7.46 -4.10
C VAL A 269 4.81 -7.46 -2.64
N SER A 270 5.77 -7.34 -1.72
CA SER A 270 5.49 -7.37 -0.28
C SER A 270 4.94 -6.06 0.26
N GLU A 271 5.25 -4.92 -0.36
CA GLU A 271 5.08 -3.59 0.25
C GLU A 271 3.65 -3.29 0.67
N SER A 272 2.66 -3.41 -0.22
CA SER A 272 1.27 -3.08 0.10
C SER A 272 0.70 -3.95 1.22
N TYR A 273 1.04 -5.23 1.25
CA TYR A 273 0.60 -6.15 2.29
C TYR A 273 1.24 -5.88 3.65
N VAL A 274 2.52 -5.49 3.65
CA VAL A 274 3.24 -5.08 4.86
C VAL A 274 2.69 -3.78 5.38
N LEU A 275 2.47 -2.77 4.52
CA LEU A 275 1.90 -1.47 4.90
C LEU A 275 0.52 -1.62 5.54
N ASP A 276 -0.36 -2.42 4.95
CA ASP A 276 -1.66 -2.71 5.53
C ASP A 276 -1.52 -3.39 6.90
N GLY A 277 -0.56 -4.31 7.05
CA GLY A 277 -0.27 -4.98 8.33
C GLY A 277 0.17 -4.01 9.41
N ILE A 278 1.18 -3.18 9.15
CA ILE A 278 1.73 -2.28 10.16
C ILE A 278 0.82 -1.08 10.47
N GLU A 279 0.19 -0.51 9.45
CA GLU A 279 -0.63 0.69 9.60
C GLU A 279 -2.04 0.36 10.11
N LEU A 280 -2.65 -0.74 9.64
CA LEU A 280 -4.04 -1.11 9.87
C LEU A 280 -4.25 -2.51 10.47
N ASN A 281 -3.19 -3.30 10.70
CA ASN A 281 -3.30 -4.68 11.24
C ASN A 281 -4.16 -5.60 10.35
N TRP A 282 -4.17 -5.41 9.03
CA TRP A 282 -5.08 -6.06 8.09
C TRP A 282 -6.54 -6.03 8.57
N ASP A 283 -6.94 -4.92 9.16
CA ASP A 283 -8.30 -4.69 9.62
C ASP A 283 -9.13 -3.89 8.61
N HIS A 284 -10.45 -3.96 8.76
CA HIS A 284 -11.31 -2.97 8.14
C HIS A 284 -11.03 -1.57 8.71
N PRO A 285 -11.17 -0.51 7.90
CA PRO A 285 -10.75 0.84 8.30
C PRO A 285 -11.38 1.34 9.60
N TYR A 286 -12.60 0.92 9.91
CA TYR A 286 -13.31 1.33 11.11
C TYR A 286 -13.22 0.34 12.29
N ASP A 287 -12.40 -0.68 12.15
CA ASP A 287 -12.16 -1.62 13.25
C ASP A 287 -11.34 -0.95 14.35
N ARG A 288 -11.98 -0.74 15.50
CA ARG A 288 -11.38 -0.12 16.68
C ARG A 288 -10.77 -1.14 17.65
N SER A 289 -10.78 -2.41 17.29
CA SER A 289 -10.14 -3.46 18.08
C SER A 289 -8.66 -3.17 18.27
N THR A 290 -8.18 -3.43 19.47
CA THR A 290 -6.75 -3.42 19.81
C THR A 290 -6.17 -4.84 19.84
N ASP A 291 -6.94 -5.84 19.41
CA ASP A 291 -6.50 -7.23 19.39
C ASP A 291 -5.62 -7.50 18.17
N ASP A 292 -4.32 -7.41 18.37
CA ASP A 292 -3.30 -7.62 17.34
C ASP A 292 -3.26 -9.07 16.80
N LYS A 293 -4.05 -9.98 17.36
CA LYS A 293 -4.13 -11.39 16.96
C LYS A 293 -5.35 -11.70 16.10
N LYS A 294 -6.26 -10.74 15.93
CA LYS A 294 -7.48 -10.90 15.15
C LYS A 294 -7.53 -9.84 14.08
N HIS A 295 -7.48 -10.29 12.85
CA HIS A 295 -7.54 -9.44 11.67
C HIS A 295 -8.96 -9.48 11.10
N SER A 296 -9.63 -8.33 11.03
CA SER A 296 -11.03 -8.31 10.57
C SER A 296 -11.13 -8.42 9.04
N GLN A 297 -10.12 -8.04 8.28
CA GLN A 297 -10.07 -8.27 6.82
C GLN A 297 -9.20 -9.50 6.50
N ARG A 298 -9.73 -10.66 6.82
CA ARG A 298 -9.02 -11.93 6.78
C ARG A 298 -8.45 -12.32 5.41
N TRP A 299 -9.06 -11.92 4.32
CA TRP A 299 -8.53 -12.24 3.01
C TRP A 299 -7.21 -11.47 2.74
N MET A 300 -7.11 -10.21 3.18
CA MET A 300 -5.89 -9.40 3.04
C MET A 300 -4.74 -10.01 3.85
N GLU A 301 -5.01 -10.37 5.10
CA GLU A 301 -4.06 -11.10 5.94
C GLU A 301 -3.62 -12.41 5.28
N ASN A 302 -4.56 -13.19 4.74
CA ASN A 302 -4.28 -14.46 4.07
C ASN A 302 -3.36 -14.25 2.85
N PHE A 303 -3.63 -13.23 2.03
CA PHE A 303 -2.82 -12.92 0.85
C PHE A 303 -1.41 -12.46 1.25
N ALA A 304 -1.32 -11.56 2.23
CA ALA A 304 -0.07 -11.10 2.81
C ALA A 304 0.79 -12.28 3.29
N HIS A 305 0.18 -13.18 4.06
CA HIS A 305 0.87 -14.36 4.59
C HIS A 305 1.38 -15.30 3.48
N ARG A 306 0.61 -15.50 2.40
CA ARG A 306 1.03 -16.33 1.26
C ARG A 306 2.20 -15.71 0.50
N VAL A 307 2.18 -14.39 0.29
CA VAL A 307 3.30 -13.67 -0.35
C VAL A 307 4.57 -13.77 0.49
N TYR A 308 4.44 -13.62 1.81
CA TYR A 308 5.54 -13.83 2.75
C TYR A 308 6.06 -15.27 2.71
N GLN A 309 5.18 -16.26 2.85
CA GLN A 309 5.56 -17.66 2.97
C GLN A 309 6.26 -18.21 1.72
N ALA A 310 5.86 -17.75 0.52
CA ALA A 310 6.54 -18.14 -0.70
C ALA A 310 8.01 -17.66 -0.71
N GLN A 311 8.31 -16.51 -0.11
CA GLN A 311 9.67 -15.99 0.00
C GLN A 311 10.48 -16.75 1.07
N GLU A 312 9.88 -17.06 2.21
CA GLU A 312 10.51 -17.93 3.22
C GLU A 312 10.82 -19.32 2.66
N ASN A 313 9.87 -19.93 1.93
CA ASN A 313 10.08 -21.25 1.34
C ASN A 313 11.13 -21.22 0.22
N ARG A 314 11.21 -20.13 -0.58
CA ARG A 314 12.29 -19.94 -1.55
C ARG A 314 13.66 -19.98 -0.87
N PHE A 315 13.78 -19.32 0.27
CA PHE A 315 15.02 -19.39 1.05
C PHE A 315 15.31 -20.82 1.55
N ARG A 316 14.30 -21.51 2.10
CA ARG A 316 14.49 -22.87 2.61
C ARG A 316 14.88 -23.87 1.53
N GLU A 317 14.32 -23.77 0.33
CA GLU A 317 14.51 -24.73 -0.74
C GLU A 317 15.68 -24.36 -1.67
N ALA A 318 15.90 -23.08 -1.94
CA ALA A 318 16.90 -22.59 -2.88
C ALA A 318 18.06 -21.83 -2.22
N GLY A 319 18.02 -21.56 -0.91
CA GLY A 319 19.06 -20.82 -0.19
C GLY A 319 19.10 -19.32 -0.54
N ILE A 320 18.11 -18.79 -1.25
CA ILE A 320 18.08 -17.40 -1.71
C ILE A 320 17.29 -16.55 -0.73
N LEU A 321 17.97 -15.71 0.04
CA LEU A 321 17.34 -14.77 0.94
C LEU A 321 16.56 -13.74 0.11
N THR A 322 15.26 -13.57 0.40
CA THR A 322 14.33 -12.90 -0.50
C THR A 322 13.42 -11.92 0.27
N ALA A 323 13.35 -10.66 -0.18
CA ALA A 323 12.40 -9.68 0.30
C ALA A 323 12.02 -8.75 -0.88
N ARG A 324 11.10 -9.24 -1.72
CA ARG A 324 10.77 -8.60 -3.00
C ARG A 324 9.83 -7.42 -2.82
N SER A 325 10.25 -6.29 -3.37
CA SER A 325 9.43 -5.08 -3.51
C SER A 325 9.97 -4.20 -4.64
N GLU A 326 9.16 -3.30 -5.14
CA GLU A 326 9.64 -2.27 -6.05
C GLU A 326 10.69 -1.39 -5.34
N HIS A 327 11.76 -1.01 -6.04
CA HIS A 327 12.82 -0.22 -5.44
C HIS A 327 13.58 0.68 -6.43
N GLN A 328 14.18 1.73 -5.87
CA GLN A 328 15.04 2.65 -6.58
C GLN A 328 16.43 2.02 -6.78
N LEU A 329 17.11 2.37 -7.88
CA LEU A 329 18.47 1.96 -8.18
C LEU A 329 19.42 3.16 -8.21
N ASP A 330 20.69 2.91 -7.96
CA ASP A 330 21.77 3.89 -8.06
C ASP A 330 22.29 4.08 -9.51
N ARG A 331 21.68 3.38 -10.45
CA ARG A 331 22.02 3.37 -11.89
C ARG A 331 20.79 3.09 -12.75
N ALA A 332 20.89 3.35 -14.06
CA ALA A 332 19.83 2.99 -14.98
C ALA A 332 19.45 1.49 -14.87
N PRO A 333 18.16 1.18 -14.90
CA PRO A 333 17.01 2.03 -15.26
C PRO A 333 16.49 2.93 -14.13
N TYR A 334 17.17 3.07 -13.02
CA TYR A 334 16.89 3.88 -11.83
C TYR A 334 15.70 3.40 -10.98
N PHE A 335 14.79 2.62 -11.52
CA PHE A 335 13.65 2.04 -10.79
C PHE A 335 13.26 0.70 -11.41
N VAL A 336 12.91 -0.27 -10.56
CA VAL A 336 12.43 -1.59 -10.99
C VAL A 336 11.27 -2.06 -10.12
N TYR A 337 10.41 -2.85 -10.74
CA TYR A 337 9.44 -3.68 -10.04
C TYR A 337 10.06 -5.05 -9.80
N ASP A 338 10.52 -5.28 -8.58
CA ASP A 338 11.15 -6.53 -8.18
C ASP A 338 10.12 -7.41 -7.48
N THR A 339 9.60 -8.40 -8.20
CA THR A 339 8.34 -9.04 -7.88
C THR A 339 8.49 -10.50 -7.44
N VAL A 340 7.54 -10.98 -6.65
CA VAL A 340 7.33 -12.41 -6.41
C VAL A 340 6.75 -13.07 -7.67
N TYR A 341 5.87 -12.35 -8.38
CA TYR A 341 5.29 -12.79 -9.65
C TYR A 341 4.78 -11.58 -10.44
N THR A 342 5.04 -11.60 -11.75
CA THR A 342 4.40 -10.69 -12.71
C THR A 342 4.53 -11.21 -14.14
N THR A 343 3.63 -10.82 -15.03
CA THR A 343 3.69 -11.07 -16.50
C THR A 343 3.93 -12.53 -16.91
N GLY A 344 3.45 -13.48 -16.09
CA GLY A 344 3.61 -14.91 -16.35
C GLY A 344 4.87 -15.54 -15.73
N TYR A 345 5.71 -14.78 -15.04
CA TYR A 345 6.98 -15.25 -14.51
C TYR A 345 7.10 -15.02 -12.99
N ALA A 346 7.52 -16.06 -12.28
CA ALA A 346 7.91 -15.95 -10.88
C ALA A 346 9.27 -15.27 -10.73
N TRP A 347 9.44 -14.54 -9.64
CA TRP A 347 10.70 -13.86 -9.28
C TRP A 347 11.22 -12.94 -10.37
N ASN A 348 10.31 -12.29 -11.04
CA ASN A 348 10.60 -11.43 -12.17
C ASN A 348 10.92 -10.01 -11.70
N THR A 349 12.07 -9.49 -12.12
CA THR A 349 12.46 -8.10 -11.93
C THR A 349 12.34 -7.40 -13.27
N ILE A 350 11.51 -6.36 -13.35
CA ILE A 350 11.23 -5.66 -14.62
C ILE A 350 11.27 -4.14 -14.45
N THR A 351 11.57 -3.46 -15.54
CA THR A 351 11.46 -2.01 -15.65
C THR A 351 9.98 -1.58 -15.79
N ASP A 352 9.71 -0.29 -15.72
CA ASP A 352 8.42 0.33 -16.03
C ASP A 352 7.93 0.05 -17.46
N THR A 353 8.86 -0.23 -18.38
CA THR A 353 8.56 -0.61 -19.77
C THR A 353 8.41 -2.12 -19.97
N GLY A 354 8.52 -2.92 -18.89
CA GLY A 354 8.38 -4.38 -18.95
C GLY A 354 9.64 -5.15 -19.37
N GLN A 355 10.80 -4.49 -19.47
CA GLN A 355 12.05 -5.16 -19.77
C GLN A 355 12.51 -6.00 -18.56
N HIS A 356 12.90 -7.26 -18.80
CA HIS A 356 13.46 -8.14 -17.77
C HIS A 356 14.88 -7.72 -17.42
N VAL A 357 15.16 -7.54 -16.12
CA VAL A 357 16.46 -7.14 -15.57
C VAL A 357 16.74 -7.94 -14.29
N PRO A 358 16.87 -9.28 -14.39
CA PRO A 358 16.96 -10.16 -13.23
C PRO A 358 18.20 -9.90 -12.36
N GLU A 359 19.25 -9.32 -12.94
CA GLU A 359 20.47 -8.91 -12.23
C GLU A 359 20.25 -7.75 -11.24
N MET A 360 19.10 -7.07 -11.35
CA MET A 360 18.69 -5.99 -10.44
C MET A 360 17.82 -6.49 -9.28
N ALA A 361 17.59 -7.81 -9.19
CA ALA A 361 16.85 -8.41 -8.09
C ALA A 361 17.55 -8.18 -6.75
N ALA A 362 16.78 -7.79 -5.72
CA ALA A 362 17.34 -7.41 -4.43
C ALA A 362 16.47 -7.80 -3.23
N ILE A 363 17.11 -7.87 -2.08
CA ILE A 363 16.46 -7.80 -0.77
C ILE A 363 16.15 -6.32 -0.54
N ALA A 364 14.90 -5.90 -0.74
CA ALA A 364 14.47 -4.54 -0.44
C ALA A 364 14.39 -4.35 1.08
N LEU A 365 15.09 -3.36 1.64
CA LEU A 365 15.21 -3.22 3.09
C LEU A 365 13.85 -2.92 3.75
N LYS A 366 13.03 -2.09 3.12
CA LYS A 366 11.66 -1.80 3.58
C LYS A 366 10.79 -3.06 3.67
N ALA A 367 10.88 -3.96 2.69
CA ALA A 367 10.17 -5.22 2.70
C ALA A 367 10.71 -6.17 3.76
N ALA A 368 12.04 -6.27 3.88
CA ALA A 368 12.70 -7.13 4.86
C ALA A 368 12.33 -6.74 6.30
N LEU A 369 12.46 -5.45 6.66
CA LEU A 369 12.13 -4.97 8.00
C LEU A 369 10.61 -4.98 8.26
N GLY A 370 9.82 -4.70 7.24
CA GLY A 370 8.37 -4.80 7.33
C GLY A 370 7.91 -6.24 7.59
N MET A 371 8.43 -7.21 6.85
CA MET A 371 8.15 -8.63 7.10
C MET A 371 8.66 -9.06 8.49
N TRP A 372 9.82 -8.57 8.91
CA TRP A 372 10.34 -8.82 10.25
C TRP A 372 9.36 -8.34 11.34
N ALA A 373 8.77 -7.17 11.18
CA ALA A 373 7.84 -6.62 12.16
C ALA A 373 6.54 -7.42 12.26
N VAL A 374 5.98 -7.86 11.11
CA VAL A 374 4.66 -8.51 11.08
C VAL A 374 4.69 -10.04 11.19
N TRP A 375 5.86 -10.69 11.03
CA TRP A 375 6.02 -12.14 11.21
C TRP A 375 7.27 -12.47 12.01
N GLN A 376 7.07 -12.93 13.24
CA GLN A 376 8.16 -13.36 14.12
C GLN A 376 8.62 -14.78 13.75
N SER A 377 9.61 -14.90 12.90
CA SER A 377 10.16 -16.17 12.44
C SER A 377 11.69 -16.15 12.38
N PRO A 378 12.36 -17.33 12.41
CA PRO A 378 13.81 -17.41 12.18
C PRO A 378 14.24 -16.83 10.83
N TYR A 379 13.39 -16.95 9.80
CA TYR A 379 13.66 -16.37 8.48
C TYR A 379 13.70 -14.84 8.51
N THR A 380 12.76 -14.22 9.19
CA THR A 380 12.74 -12.75 9.31
C THR A 380 13.85 -12.24 10.21
N ASP A 381 14.35 -13.04 11.18
CA ASP A 381 15.57 -12.69 11.93
C ASP A 381 16.79 -12.66 11.00
N LEU A 382 16.93 -13.62 10.09
CA LEU A 382 17.98 -13.60 9.07
C LEU A 382 17.87 -12.39 8.15
N LEU A 383 16.65 -11.99 7.76
CA LEU A 383 16.43 -10.77 6.99
C LEU A 383 16.90 -9.53 7.77
N PHE A 384 16.52 -9.42 9.05
CA PHE A 384 16.94 -8.30 9.90
C PHE A 384 18.47 -8.22 10.01
N ASP A 385 19.13 -9.35 10.28
CA ASP A 385 20.58 -9.41 10.41
C ASP A 385 21.30 -9.04 9.09
N ALA A 386 20.74 -9.45 7.95
CA ALA A 386 21.31 -9.12 6.65
C ALA A 386 21.25 -7.62 6.31
N ILE A 387 20.21 -6.92 6.80
CA ILE A 387 19.97 -5.52 6.41
C ILE A 387 20.41 -4.48 7.46
N ALA A 388 20.58 -4.89 8.73
CA ALA A 388 20.77 -3.96 9.85
C ALA A 388 21.97 -3.02 9.67
N ASP A 389 23.02 -3.48 8.99
CA ASP A 389 24.25 -2.74 8.73
C ASP A 389 24.35 -2.17 7.30
N ALA A 390 23.27 -2.25 6.51
CA ALA A 390 23.24 -1.80 5.13
C ALA A 390 22.87 -0.31 5.00
N TYR A 391 23.70 0.57 5.57
CA TYR A 391 23.46 2.01 5.60
C TYR A 391 24.71 2.84 5.30
N ASP A 392 24.51 4.10 4.94
CA ASP A 392 25.51 5.14 4.98
C ASP A 392 25.35 5.94 6.27
N PRO A 393 26.41 6.11 7.10
CA PRO A 393 26.30 6.79 8.39
C PRO A 393 25.79 8.24 8.33
N LYS A 394 25.95 8.88 7.17
CA LYS A 394 25.54 10.27 6.93
C LYS A 394 24.26 10.41 6.14
N LYS A 395 23.77 9.35 5.49
CA LYS A 395 22.67 9.44 4.53
C LYS A 395 21.47 8.56 4.86
N GLY A 396 21.60 7.62 5.80
CA GLY A 396 20.57 6.63 6.15
C GLY A 396 20.72 5.31 5.39
N TYR A 397 19.67 4.49 5.44
CA TYR A 397 19.69 3.14 4.87
C TYR A 397 19.66 3.14 3.35
N TYR A 398 20.46 2.23 2.77
CA TYR A 398 20.41 1.89 1.36
C TYR A 398 19.06 1.27 0.97
N GLU A 399 18.74 1.29 -0.31
CA GLU A 399 17.45 0.81 -0.83
C GLU A 399 17.32 -0.72 -0.75
N GLY A 400 18.41 -1.44 -0.97
CA GLY A 400 18.43 -2.89 -0.98
C GLY A 400 19.83 -3.48 -1.02
N ILE A 401 19.87 -4.81 -1.02
CA ILE A 401 21.09 -5.61 -1.24
C ILE A 401 20.82 -6.56 -2.40
N PHE A 402 21.62 -6.51 -3.46
CA PHE A 402 21.42 -7.37 -4.63
C PHE A 402 21.48 -8.87 -4.26
N GLU A 403 20.50 -9.65 -4.73
CA GLU A 403 20.45 -11.11 -4.49
C GLU A 403 21.65 -11.85 -5.08
N ASN A 404 22.30 -11.30 -6.11
CA ASN A 404 23.48 -11.87 -6.75
C ASN A 404 24.79 -11.67 -5.97
N GLY A 405 24.73 -11.08 -4.76
CA GLY A 405 25.89 -10.88 -3.89
C GLY A 405 26.82 -9.73 -4.29
N THR A 406 26.45 -8.88 -5.25
CA THR A 406 27.28 -7.74 -5.68
C THR A 406 27.28 -6.57 -4.68
N GLY A 407 26.52 -6.66 -3.59
CA GLY A 407 26.51 -5.69 -2.51
C GLY A 407 25.25 -4.82 -2.47
N PRO A 408 25.29 -3.69 -1.73
CA PRO A 408 24.13 -2.81 -1.54
C PRO A 408 23.86 -1.93 -2.76
N ILE A 409 22.57 -1.60 -2.96
CA ILE A 409 22.10 -0.54 -3.85
C ILE A 409 22.33 0.79 -3.16
N LYS A 410 23.38 1.52 -3.57
CA LYS A 410 23.87 2.72 -2.88
C LYS A 410 23.05 3.98 -3.14
N THR A 411 21.73 3.84 -3.17
CA THR A 411 20.79 4.96 -3.12
C THR A 411 19.97 4.89 -1.84
N GLN A 412 19.43 5.99 -1.39
CA GLN A 412 18.59 6.10 -0.20
C GLN A 412 17.30 6.81 -0.58
N THR A 413 16.17 6.38 -0.05
CA THR A 413 14.86 6.96 -0.34
C THR A 413 14.06 7.24 0.93
N ALA A 414 13.12 8.19 0.81
CA ALA A 414 12.15 8.47 1.85
C ALA A 414 11.24 7.27 2.10
N ASN A 415 10.84 6.58 1.00
CA ASN A 415 9.97 5.42 1.10
C ASN A 415 10.63 4.30 1.92
N ASN A 416 11.87 3.92 1.56
CA ASN A 416 12.58 2.86 2.27
C ASN A 416 12.79 3.19 3.75
N ASN A 417 13.42 4.32 4.05
CA ASN A 417 13.72 4.72 5.43
C ASN A 417 12.44 4.97 6.24
N GLY A 418 11.38 5.48 5.61
CA GLY A 418 10.09 5.73 6.26
C GLY A 418 9.35 4.47 6.66
N ILE A 419 9.27 3.48 5.76
CA ILE A 419 8.65 2.19 6.06
C ILE A 419 9.46 1.44 7.13
N MET A 420 10.79 1.51 7.10
CA MET A 420 11.63 0.93 8.15
C MET A 420 11.30 1.51 9.53
N MET A 421 11.20 2.83 9.65
CA MET A 421 10.83 3.50 10.91
C MET A 421 9.41 3.14 11.36
N ALA A 422 8.44 3.13 10.43
CA ALA A 422 7.07 2.75 10.72
C ALA A 422 6.98 1.28 11.21
N SER A 423 7.78 0.37 10.63
CA SER A 423 7.85 -1.03 11.04
C SER A 423 8.38 -1.20 12.48
N LEU A 424 9.39 -0.43 12.86
CA LEU A 424 9.91 -0.41 14.23
C LEU A 424 8.89 0.18 15.22
N LEU A 425 8.19 1.25 14.82
CA LEU A 425 7.11 1.81 15.63
C LEU A 425 5.97 0.80 15.82
N PHE A 426 5.61 0.05 14.76
CA PHE A 426 4.62 -1.02 14.86
C PHE A 426 5.05 -2.09 15.88
N LYS A 427 6.28 -2.57 15.82
CA LYS A 427 6.81 -3.51 16.84
C LYS A 427 6.69 -2.95 18.26
N HIS A 428 6.91 -1.65 18.42
CA HIS A 428 6.85 -0.98 19.73
C HIS A 428 5.43 -0.78 20.23
N GLN A 429 4.47 -0.43 19.36
CA GLN A 429 3.13 0.04 19.73
C GLN A 429 1.95 -0.76 19.15
N GLY A 430 2.19 -1.75 18.28
CA GLY A 430 1.15 -2.41 17.48
C GLY A 430 0.61 -1.51 16.35
N LYS A 431 -0.58 -1.83 15.83
CA LYS A 431 -1.26 -1.10 14.75
C LYS A 431 -1.09 0.42 14.84
N LEU A 432 -0.63 1.06 13.75
CA LEU A 432 -0.28 2.48 13.78
C LEU A 432 -1.48 3.41 13.81
N LEU A 433 -2.60 3.05 13.20
CA LEU A 433 -3.85 3.80 13.37
C LEU A 433 -4.34 3.62 14.81
N LYS A 434 -4.23 4.67 15.61
CA LYS A 434 -4.77 4.75 16.96
C LYS A 434 -5.96 5.69 16.95
N TRP A 435 -7.13 5.18 17.33
CA TRP A 435 -8.32 6.00 17.40
C TRP A 435 -8.24 6.98 18.57
N GLY A 436 -8.32 8.26 18.24
CA GLY A 436 -8.43 9.35 19.21
C GLY A 436 -9.87 9.65 19.64
N PRO A 437 -10.10 10.83 20.23
CA PRO A 437 -11.45 11.30 20.59
C PRO A 437 -12.38 11.33 19.38
N VAL A 438 -13.65 10.99 19.60
CA VAL A 438 -14.68 10.86 18.53
C VAL A 438 -15.32 12.20 18.15
N ASP A 439 -14.76 13.32 18.55
CA ASP A 439 -15.30 14.63 18.23
C ASP A 439 -15.09 14.95 16.75
N GLY A 440 -16.18 15.31 16.06
CA GLY A 440 -16.13 15.67 14.64
C GLY A 440 -15.22 16.87 14.38
N GLY A 441 -14.32 16.73 13.41
CA GLY A 441 -13.42 17.80 13.00
C GLY A 441 -14.06 18.77 12.01
N LEU A 442 -13.22 19.67 11.48
CA LEU A 442 -13.62 20.62 10.44
C LEU A 442 -14.13 19.92 9.17
N TRP A 443 -13.50 18.80 8.78
CA TRP A 443 -13.92 17.98 7.65
C TRP A 443 -15.35 17.48 7.80
N GLU A 444 -15.64 16.82 8.91
CA GLU A 444 -16.96 16.24 9.21
C GLU A 444 -18.04 17.35 9.32
N SER A 445 -17.72 18.47 9.96
CA SER A 445 -18.66 19.58 10.12
C SER A 445 -18.95 20.31 8.81
N THR A 446 -17.94 20.51 7.96
CA THR A 446 -18.10 21.17 6.65
C THR A 446 -18.93 20.32 5.69
N ASN A 447 -18.81 18.99 5.76
CA ASN A 447 -19.52 18.06 4.88
C ASN A 447 -20.82 17.52 5.51
N ALA A 448 -21.29 18.10 6.62
CA ALA A 448 -22.49 17.65 7.32
C ALA A 448 -23.80 18.24 6.80
N ASP A 449 -23.76 19.21 5.88
CA ASP A 449 -24.96 19.80 5.29
C ASP A 449 -25.48 18.90 4.16
N PRO A 450 -26.64 18.24 4.32
CA PRO A 450 -27.20 17.38 3.29
C PRO A 450 -27.74 18.17 2.08
N PHE A 451 -27.90 19.50 2.20
CA PHE A 451 -28.34 20.37 1.14
C PHE A 451 -27.19 21.15 0.49
N ALA A 452 -25.96 21.03 1.04
CA ALA A 452 -24.79 21.58 0.39
C ALA A 452 -24.57 20.87 -0.94
N GLU A 453 -24.51 21.63 -2.02
CA GLU A 453 -24.12 21.10 -3.32
C GLU A 453 -22.74 20.45 -3.20
N ASN A 454 -22.67 19.12 -3.32
CA ASN A 454 -21.41 18.39 -3.24
C ASN A 454 -20.61 18.59 -4.53
N SER A 455 -20.18 19.82 -4.77
CA SER A 455 -19.49 20.22 -6.00
C SER A 455 -18.13 19.53 -6.20
N LYS A 456 -17.58 18.89 -5.14
CA LYS A 456 -16.23 18.29 -5.15
C LYS A 456 -16.22 16.76 -4.92
N GLY A 457 -17.36 16.08 -5.06
CA GLY A 457 -17.44 14.63 -4.87
C GLY A 457 -17.17 14.16 -3.43
N ARG A 458 -17.22 15.06 -2.44
CA ARG A 458 -16.95 14.71 -1.04
C ARG A 458 -18.12 13.95 -0.40
N PRO A 459 -17.87 13.08 0.61
CA PRO A 459 -18.94 12.41 1.32
C PRO A 459 -19.80 13.39 2.12
N VAL A 460 -21.11 13.12 2.23
CA VAL A 460 -22.04 13.92 3.05
C VAL A 460 -22.22 13.21 4.40
N PHE A 461 -21.93 13.92 5.49
CA PHE A 461 -22.12 13.42 6.85
C PHE A 461 -23.47 13.89 7.39
N VAL A 462 -24.40 12.97 7.60
CA VAL A 462 -25.68 13.30 8.25
C VAL A 462 -25.45 13.61 9.72
N ARG A 463 -25.68 14.85 10.15
CA ARG A 463 -25.67 15.21 11.57
C ARG A 463 -26.76 14.43 12.29
N ARG A 464 -26.38 13.61 13.25
CA ARG A 464 -27.35 13.02 14.17
C ARG A 464 -27.89 14.14 15.06
N SER A 465 -29.23 14.34 15.05
CA SER A 465 -29.84 15.27 16.00
C SER A 465 -29.49 14.82 17.43
N SER A 466 -29.21 15.81 18.28
CA SER A 466 -28.85 15.62 19.70
C SER A 466 -29.91 14.91 20.56
N GLN A 467 -31.03 14.47 19.97
CA GLN A 467 -32.09 13.72 20.65
C GLN A 467 -31.80 12.22 20.83
N LEU A 468 -30.63 11.72 20.40
CA LEU A 468 -30.24 10.31 20.58
C LEU A 468 -29.20 10.09 21.69
N SER A 469 -29.04 11.02 22.61
CA SER A 469 -28.21 10.87 23.81
C SER A 469 -28.95 10.23 24.98
N ASP A 470 -29.88 9.32 24.71
CA ASP A 470 -30.43 8.44 25.75
C ASP A 470 -29.51 7.22 25.89
N PRO A 471 -28.74 7.14 26.97
CA PRO A 471 -27.83 6.00 27.19
C PRO A 471 -28.53 4.67 27.36
N SER A 472 -29.87 4.66 27.51
CA SER A 472 -30.69 3.44 27.63
C SER A 472 -31.02 2.80 26.28
N ARG A 473 -30.80 3.54 25.14
CA ARG A 473 -30.99 3.01 23.81
C ARG A 473 -29.63 2.66 23.21
N GLY A 474 -29.27 1.40 23.33
CA GLY A 474 -28.02 0.88 22.77
C GLY A 474 -27.72 1.39 21.37
N SER A 475 -26.47 1.74 21.16
CA SER A 475 -25.91 2.28 19.93
C SER A 475 -26.48 1.62 18.66
N LEU A 476 -27.09 2.43 17.78
CA LEU A 476 -27.60 1.96 16.48
C LEU A 476 -26.47 1.57 15.49
N LEU A 477 -25.22 1.90 15.81
CA LEU A 477 -24.08 1.61 14.96
C LEU A 477 -23.88 0.11 14.64
N PRO A 478 -23.99 -0.82 15.62
CA PRO A 478 -23.90 -2.24 15.31
C PRO A 478 -25.07 -2.78 14.46
N ARG A 479 -26.22 -2.06 14.45
CA ARG A 479 -27.41 -2.48 13.67
C ARG A 479 -27.38 -1.99 12.22
N ILE A 480 -26.65 -0.92 11.91
CA ILE A 480 -26.55 -0.38 10.55
C ILE A 480 -25.41 -1.05 9.77
N PHE A 481 -24.34 -1.44 10.47
CA PHE A 481 -23.14 -2.02 9.87
C PHE A 481 -22.81 -3.44 10.35
N GLY A 482 -23.73 -4.12 11.01
CA GLY A 482 -23.57 -5.54 11.33
C GLY A 482 -23.58 -6.39 10.03
N PRO A 483 -22.79 -7.47 9.96
CA PRO A 483 -22.67 -8.31 8.76
C PRO A 483 -24.00 -8.76 8.17
N THR A 484 -25.02 -8.95 8.98
CA THR A 484 -26.37 -9.37 8.57
C THR A 484 -27.19 -8.29 7.83
N ASN A 485 -26.86 -7.00 7.99
CA ASN A 485 -27.62 -5.93 7.35
C ASN A 485 -27.05 -5.50 6.00
N ILE A 486 -25.75 -5.66 5.80
CA ILE A 486 -25.14 -5.46 4.48
C ILE A 486 -25.67 -6.50 3.48
N LEU A 487 -25.82 -7.75 3.91
CA LEU A 487 -26.39 -8.82 3.07
C LEU A 487 -27.88 -8.64 2.79
N LYS A 488 -28.65 -8.02 3.71
CA LYS A 488 -30.08 -7.72 3.50
C LYS A 488 -30.33 -6.52 2.59
N SER A 489 -29.44 -5.53 2.57
CA SER A 489 -29.55 -4.36 1.70
C SER A 489 -29.14 -4.66 0.25
N LEU A 490 -28.41 -5.73 0.02
CA LEU A 490 -27.95 -6.16 -1.31
C LEU A 490 -28.92 -7.12 -2.03
N GLY A 491 -30.12 -7.39 -1.44
CA GLY A 491 -31.03 -8.40 -1.95
C GLY A 491 -30.51 -9.81 -1.65
N ARG A 492 -31.39 -10.81 -1.66
CA ARG A 492 -31.06 -12.21 -1.34
C ARG A 492 -29.67 -12.61 -1.82
N ALA A 493 -28.88 -13.17 -0.91
CA ALA A 493 -27.65 -13.85 -1.29
C ALA A 493 -27.96 -14.77 -2.48
N PRO A 494 -27.23 -14.69 -3.58
CA PRO A 494 -27.40 -15.63 -4.68
C PRO A 494 -27.17 -17.03 -4.13
N ASP A 495 -27.97 -17.97 -4.62
CA ASP A 495 -27.86 -19.38 -4.31
C ASP A 495 -26.39 -19.80 -4.53
N THR A 496 -25.79 -20.45 -3.56
CA THR A 496 -24.33 -20.59 -3.40
C THR A 496 -23.66 -21.50 -4.42
N THR A 497 -24.31 -21.82 -5.53
CA THR A 497 -23.79 -22.78 -6.50
C THR A 497 -23.11 -22.18 -7.73
N GLU A 498 -23.20 -20.87 -8.02
CA GLU A 498 -22.66 -20.32 -9.27
C GLU A 498 -22.16 -18.87 -9.24
N SER A 499 -21.64 -18.32 -8.18
CA SER A 499 -21.06 -16.97 -8.25
C SER A 499 -19.54 -17.00 -8.32
N CYS A 500 -19.02 -17.18 -9.49
CA CYS A 500 -17.60 -16.97 -9.78
C CYS A 500 -17.31 -15.47 -9.88
N ILE A 501 -16.37 -14.94 -9.09
CA ILE A 501 -15.84 -13.60 -9.29
C ILE A 501 -14.86 -13.66 -10.48
N THR A 502 -15.41 -13.70 -11.67
CA THR A 502 -14.64 -13.64 -12.92
C THR A 502 -14.97 -12.36 -13.65
N CYS A 503 -14.19 -12.02 -14.66
CA CYS A 503 -14.51 -10.96 -15.61
C CYS A 503 -15.88 -11.15 -16.30
N GLU A 504 -16.52 -12.32 -16.15
CA GLU A 504 -17.84 -12.65 -16.68
C GLU A 504 -18.98 -12.40 -15.70
N ASP A 505 -18.69 -12.11 -14.42
CA ASP A 505 -19.70 -11.74 -13.43
C ASP A 505 -20.40 -10.45 -13.89
N GLN A 506 -21.73 -10.46 -13.96
CA GLN A 506 -22.53 -9.30 -14.40
C GLN A 506 -22.24 -8.02 -13.60
N ARG A 507 -21.80 -8.16 -12.34
CA ARG A 507 -21.34 -7.02 -11.52
C ARG A 507 -20.12 -6.31 -12.12
N PHE A 508 -19.37 -6.98 -13.00
CA PHE A 508 -18.22 -6.43 -13.72
C PHE A 508 -18.52 -6.19 -15.22
N LYS A 509 -19.66 -6.67 -15.75
CA LYS A 509 -20.04 -6.46 -17.16
C LYS A 509 -20.40 -5.00 -17.48
N ASP A 510 -20.95 -4.28 -16.51
CA ASP A 510 -21.21 -2.84 -16.64
C ASP A 510 -19.93 -2.02 -16.46
N TYR A 511 -18.84 -2.67 -16.10
CA TYR A 511 -17.48 -2.16 -16.11
C TYR A 511 -16.93 -2.29 -17.53
N SER A 512 -17.24 -1.31 -18.36
CA SER A 512 -16.41 -1.04 -19.53
C SER A 512 -15.16 -0.35 -19.00
N PRO A 513 -14.06 -1.08 -18.90
CA PRO A 513 -12.87 -0.49 -18.31
C PRO A 513 -12.39 0.60 -19.27
N SER A 514 -12.24 1.80 -18.77
CA SER A 514 -11.61 2.90 -19.50
C SER A 514 -10.17 2.58 -19.92
N TRP A 515 -9.62 1.46 -19.44
CA TRP A 515 -8.30 0.95 -19.75
C TRP A 515 -8.27 -0.05 -20.93
N GLN A 516 -9.40 -0.48 -21.48
CA GLN A 516 -9.36 -1.17 -22.78
C GLN A 516 -8.83 -0.20 -23.82
N VAL A 517 -7.55 -0.34 -24.13
CA VAL A 517 -6.98 0.28 -25.34
C VAL A 517 -7.74 -0.28 -26.50
N ARG A 518 -8.58 0.52 -27.14
CA ARG A 518 -9.14 0.13 -28.43
C ARG A 518 -7.93 -0.07 -29.35
N PRO A 519 -7.82 -1.22 -30.01
CA PRO A 519 -6.78 -1.39 -31.02
C PRO A 519 -6.91 -0.25 -32.03
N ARG A 520 -5.77 0.36 -32.35
CA ARG A 520 -5.67 1.39 -33.41
C ARG A 520 -5.99 0.77 -34.75
#